data_7b6dfdb3745870104067f4a04317436e
#
_entry.id   7b6dfdb3745870104067f4a04317436e
#
_cell.length_a   1.000
_cell.length_b   1.000
_cell.length_c   1.000
_cell.angle_alpha   90.00
_cell.angle_beta   90.00
_cell.angle_gamma   90.00
#
_symmetry.space_group_name_H-M   'P 1'
#
loop_
_entity.id
_entity.type
_entity.pdbx_description
1 polymer ?
#
loop_
_entity_poly.entity_id
_entity_poly.type
_entity_poly.pdbx_seq_one_letter_code
_entity_poly.pdbx_strand_id
1 'polypeptide(L)'
;MSIFRTIAMFIYLFGYMIVHYGVLRRAERALAAGDMQLVEELVNKHIPHWSRGILKVTGVFLSVEGLENIPKDTACVFVGNHRSYYDIPLLLASLDKPHGILAKEELEKIPLLNRWMKLLGCVFVQRDDLRASVRALNDATAIVESGKSFVIFPEGTRYKGEEGGAGEFKAGAFRIAVKTGAPVVPVAITGARALFENNAVSYTHLTLPT
;
A
#
# COMPACT_ATOMS: atom_id res chain seq x y z
N MET A 1 -11.75 15.83 7.80
CA MET A 1 -11.64 15.08 9.08
C MET A 1 -11.46 16.07 10.22
N SER A 2 -12.11 15.86 11.40
CA SER A 2 -11.90 16.77 12.53
C SER A 2 -10.45 16.71 13.02
N ILE A 3 -9.94 17.80 13.58
CA ILE A 3 -8.57 17.88 14.11
C ILE A 3 -8.29 16.77 15.13
N PHE A 4 -9.30 16.46 15.96
CA PHE A 4 -9.20 15.38 16.96
C PHE A 4 -8.99 14.01 16.34
N ARG A 5 -9.68 13.68 15.24
CA ARG A 5 -9.50 12.42 14.53
C ARG A 5 -8.13 12.34 13.85
N THR A 6 -7.63 13.47 13.33
CA THR A 6 -6.28 13.55 12.77
C THR A 6 -5.22 13.26 13.83
N ILE A 7 -5.34 13.91 15.00
CA ILE A 7 -4.43 13.69 16.12
C ILE A 7 -4.51 12.24 16.60
N ALA A 8 -5.71 11.69 16.79
CA ALA A 8 -5.92 10.32 17.21
C ALA A 8 -5.32 9.31 16.19
N MET A 9 -5.45 9.60 14.90
CA MET A 9 -4.83 8.80 13.84
C MET A 9 -3.30 8.75 13.98
N PHE A 10 -2.64 9.91 14.16
CA PHE A 10 -1.19 9.93 14.31
C PHE A 10 -0.73 9.27 15.62
N ILE A 11 -1.45 9.48 16.72
CA ILE A 11 -1.17 8.79 17.98
C ILE A 11 -1.28 7.26 17.78
N TYR A 12 -2.33 6.79 17.13
CA TYR A 12 -2.50 5.37 16.85
C TYR A 12 -1.41 4.85 15.93
N LEU A 13 -1.13 5.56 14.82
CA LEU A 13 -0.14 5.19 13.82
C LEU A 13 1.24 4.93 14.44
N PHE A 14 1.76 5.90 15.20
CA PHE A 14 3.08 5.79 15.82
C PHE A 14 3.04 4.95 17.11
N GLY A 15 1.97 5.06 17.91
CA GLY A 15 1.78 4.26 19.12
C GLY A 15 1.77 2.77 18.84
N TYR A 16 1.08 2.34 17.78
CA TYR A 16 1.10 0.94 17.35
C TYR A 16 2.51 0.45 17.03
N MET A 17 3.28 1.25 16.28
CA MET A 17 4.66 0.88 15.91
C MET A 17 5.58 0.78 17.12
N ILE A 18 5.39 1.67 18.12
CA ILE A 18 6.16 1.65 19.37
C ILE A 18 5.80 0.41 20.19
N VAL A 19 4.52 0.14 20.39
CA VAL A 19 4.04 -1.03 21.16
C VAL A 19 4.52 -2.34 20.51
N HIS A 20 4.51 -2.41 19.18
CA HIS A 20 4.92 -3.60 18.43
C HIS A 20 6.41 -3.57 18.01
N TYR A 21 7.23 -2.74 18.65
CA TYR A 21 8.67 -2.69 18.35
C TYR A 21 9.38 -4.04 18.51
N GLY A 22 8.98 -4.84 19.51
CA GLY A 22 9.51 -6.19 19.68
C GLY A 22 9.21 -7.12 18.50
N VAL A 23 8.02 -7.00 17.92
CA VAL A 23 7.62 -7.74 16.70
C VAL A 23 8.46 -7.31 15.51
N LEU A 24 8.62 -5.99 15.32
CA LEU A 24 9.48 -5.44 14.26
C LEU A 24 10.91 -6.02 14.35
N ARG A 25 11.50 -6.01 15.55
CA ARG A 25 12.84 -6.58 15.78
C ARG A 25 12.90 -8.10 15.53
N ARG A 26 11.83 -8.82 15.84
CA ARG A 26 11.73 -10.25 15.53
C ARG A 26 11.69 -10.50 14.03
N ALA A 27 10.89 -9.72 13.29
CA ALA A 27 10.79 -9.82 11.83
C ALA A 27 12.12 -9.48 11.14
N GLU A 28 12.85 -8.45 11.61
CA GLU A 28 14.17 -8.11 11.06
C GLU A 28 15.22 -9.20 11.33
N ARG A 29 15.19 -9.82 12.49
CA ARG A 29 16.09 -10.96 12.80
C ARG A 29 15.76 -12.16 11.91
N ALA A 30 14.47 -12.45 11.70
CA ALA A 30 14.03 -13.51 10.79
C ALA A 30 14.53 -13.22 9.35
N LEU A 31 14.38 -11.99 8.87
CA LEU A 31 14.89 -11.58 7.56
C LEU A 31 16.41 -11.78 7.45
N ALA A 32 17.17 -11.35 8.47
CA ALA A 32 18.62 -11.52 8.50
C ALA A 32 19.06 -13.00 8.56
N ALA A 33 18.22 -13.87 9.11
CA ALA A 33 18.43 -15.32 9.16
C ALA A 33 17.93 -16.06 7.91
N GLY A 34 17.28 -15.36 6.95
CA GLY A 34 16.68 -15.96 5.75
C GLY A 34 15.35 -16.67 6.01
N ASP A 35 14.76 -16.52 7.20
CA ASP A 35 13.45 -17.09 7.54
C ASP A 35 12.31 -16.24 6.99
N MET A 36 12.10 -16.35 5.68
CA MET A 36 11.08 -15.58 4.98
C MET A 36 9.66 -15.96 5.40
N GLN A 37 9.45 -17.21 5.84
CA GLN A 37 8.13 -17.66 6.29
C GLN A 37 7.71 -16.89 7.56
N LEU A 38 8.60 -16.76 8.53
CA LEU A 38 8.33 -15.98 9.75
C LEU A 38 8.16 -14.48 9.46
N VAL A 39 8.95 -13.93 8.51
CA VAL A 39 8.77 -12.55 8.07
C VAL A 39 7.37 -12.33 7.53
N GLU A 40 6.91 -13.18 6.62
CA GLU A 40 5.58 -13.08 6.01
C GLU A 40 4.45 -13.27 7.03
N GLU A 41 4.57 -14.23 7.94
CA GLU A 41 3.60 -14.41 9.02
C GLU A 41 3.43 -13.14 9.84
N LEU A 42 4.54 -12.53 10.28
CA LEU A 42 4.51 -11.33 11.11
C LEU A 42 3.98 -10.11 10.33
N VAL A 43 4.41 -9.92 9.09
CA VAL A 43 3.96 -8.83 8.22
C VAL A 43 2.46 -8.96 7.94
N ASN A 44 1.99 -10.15 7.51
CA ASN A 44 0.60 -10.39 7.15
C ASN A 44 -0.36 -10.29 8.34
N LYS A 45 0.13 -10.56 9.55
CA LYS A 45 -0.64 -10.37 10.78
C LYS A 45 -0.72 -8.90 11.19
N HIS A 46 0.41 -8.21 11.22
CA HIS A 46 0.50 -6.90 11.88
C HIS A 46 0.14 -5.72 10.97
N ILE A 47 0.47 -5.76 9.68
CA ILE A 47 0.21 -4.64 8.78
C ILE A 47 -1.29 -4.45 8.49
N PRO A 48 -2.07 -5.48 8.13
CA PRO A 48 -3.51 -5.33 7.98
C PRO A 48 -4.21 -4.93 9.27
N HIS A 49 -3.78 -5.46 10.41
CA HIS A 49 -4.32 -5.09 11.71
C HIS A 49 -4.08 -3.61 12.03
N TRP A 50 -2.87 -3.11 11.81
CA TRP A 50 -2.52 -1.72 11.94
C TRP A 50 -3.38 -0.83 11.02
N SER A 51 -3.53 -1.20 9.76
CA SER A 51 -4.34 -0.45 8.79
C SER A 51 -5.81 -0.41 9.16
N ARG A 52 -6.40 -1.54 9.54
CA ARG A 52 -7.80 -1.59 10.04
C ARG A 52 -7.98 -0.72 11.29
N GLY A 53 -7.00 -0.66 12.17
CA GLY A 53 -7.01 0.21 13.33
C GLY A 53 -7.00 1.70 12.97
N ILE A 54 -6.23 2.11 11.96
CA ILE A 54 -6.27 3.47 11.41
C ILE A 54 -7.68 3.80 10.92
N LEU A 55 -8.27 2.92 10.10
CA LEU A 55 -9.63 3.12 9.58
C LEU A 55 -10.66 3.24 10.71
N LYS A 56 -10.56 2.38 11.73
CA LYS A 56 -11.44 2.39 12.90
C LYS A 56 -11.33 3.69 13.70
N VAL A 57 -10.12 4.12 14.03
CA VAL A 57 -9.88 5.36 14.81
C VAL A 57 -10.37 6.60 14.07
N THR A 58 -10.29 6.58 12.76
CA THR A 58 -10.75 7.69 11.91
C THR A 58 -12.22 7.60 11.52
N GLY A 59 -12.92 6.51 11.91
CA GLY A 59 -14.34 6.31 11.65
C GLY A 59 -14.64 6.07 10.16
N VAL A 60 -13.73 5.40 9.46
CA VAL A 60 -13.90 5.05 8.05
C VAL A 60 -14.65 3.74 7.92
N PHE A 61 -15.72 3.74 7.14
CA PHE A 61 -16.43 2.54 6.72
C PHE A 61 -15.94 2.15 5.34
N LEU A 62 -15.38 0.95 5.23
CA LEU A 62 -14.85 0.40 4.00
C LEU A 62 -15.78 -0.70 3.48
N SER A 63 -16.23 -0.56 2.24
CA SER A 63 -16.85 -1.64 1.46
C SER A 63 -15.85 -2.13 0.43
N VAL A 64 -15.74 -3.43 0.26
CA VAL A 64 -14.83 -4.07 -0.70
C VAL A 64 -15.60 -5.07 -1.52
N GLU A 65 -15.44 -5.03 -2.84
CA GLU A 65 -16.11 -5.92 -3.78
C GLU A 65 -15.05 -6.55 -4.71
N GLY A 66 -15.29 -7.78 -5.16
CA GLY A 66 -14.46 -8.47 -6.14
C GLY A 66 -13.18 -9.10 -5.59
N LEU A 67 -13.03 -9.29 -4.27
CA LEU A 67 -11.87 -9.97 -3.68
C LEU A 67 -11.74 -11.42 -4.17
N GLU A 68 -12.84 -12.06 -4.48
CA GLU A 68 -12.92 -13.42 -5.03
C GLU A 68 -12.25 -13.56 -6.41
N ASN A 69 -12.09 -12.44 -7.13
CA ASN A 69 -11.48 -12.41 -8.47
C ASN A 69 -9.95 -12.29 -8.44
N ILE A 70 -9.36 -12.08 -7.25
CA ILE A 70 -7.90 -12.03 -7.11
C ILE A 70 -7.32 -13.45 -7.31
N PRO A 71 -6.40 -13.66 -8.26
CA PRO A 71 -5.71 -14.95 -8.41
C PRO A 71 -5.02 -15.35 -7.11
N LYS A 72 -5.29 -16.57 -6.60
CA LYS A 72 -4.79 -16.99 -5.27
C LYS A 72 -3.36 -17.49 -5.30
N ASP A 73 -3.00 -18.21 -6.37
CA ASP A 73 -1.77 -19.02 -6.42
C ASP A 73 -0.60 -18.35 -7.17
N THR A 74 -0.77 -17.09 -7.56
CA THR A 74 0.27 -16.35 -8.27
C THR A 74 0.38 -14.91 -7.76
N ALA A 75 1.58 -14.33 -7.86
CA ALA A 75 1.78 -12.91 -7.61
C ALA A 75 1.00 -12.06 -8.63
N CYS A 76 0.45 -10.95 -8.17
CA CYS A 76 -0.32 -10.03 -9.00
C CYS A 76 0.28 -8.63 -8.96
N VAL A 77 0.08 -7.86 -10.02
CA VAL A 77 0.32 -6.42 -10.03
C VAL A 77 -1.02 -5.70 -9.86
N PHE A 78 -1.25 -5.18 -8.68
CA PHE A 78 -2.42 -4.36 -8.39
C PHE A 78 -2.22 -2.94 -8.95
N VAL A 79 -3.13 -2.49 -9.78
CA VAL A 79 -3.08 -1.19 -10.44
C VAL A 79 -4.25 -0.35 -9.95
N GLY A 80 -3.97 0.62 -9.07
CA GLY A 80 -4.99 1.48 -8.47
C GLY A 80 -4.97 2.91 -8.98
N ASN A 81 -6.10 3.61 -8.86
CA ASN A 81 -6.17 5.05 -8.95
C ASN A 81 -5.72 5.68 -7.64
N HIS A 82 -4.88 6.72 -7.70
CA HIS A 82 -4.34 7.38 -6.51
C HIS A 82 -5.02 8.71 -6.23
N ARG A 83 -5.76 8.79 -5.13
CA ARG A 83 -6.55 9.98 -4.81
C ARG A 83 -6.26 10.55 -3.42
N SER A 84 -5.85 9.71 -2.48
CA SER A 84 -5.70 10.09 -1.07
C SER A 84 -4.50 9.41 -0.40
N TYR A 85 -4.08 9.94 0.72
CA TYR A 85 -3.19 9.24 1.63
C TYR A 85 -3.85 7.97 2.20
N TYR A 86 -5.19 7.93 2.25
CA TYR A 86 -5.95 6.79 2.73
C TYR A 86 -5.96 5.58 1.77
N ASP A 87 -5.59 5.76 0.50
CA ASP A 87 -5.53 4.64 -0.45
C ASP A 87 -4.63 3.52 0.07
N ILE A 88 -3.51 3.87 0.73
CA ILE A 88 -2.58 2.88 1.26
C ILE A 88 -3.18 2.07 2.41
N PRO A 89 -3.68 2.66 3.51
CA PRO A 89 -4.31 1.87 4.56
C PRO A 89 -5.58 1.14 4.10
N LEU A 90 -6.32 1.65 3.11
CA LEU A 90 -7.46 0.93 2.54
C LEU A 90 -7.01 -0.35 1.85
N LEU A 91 -5.98 -0.30 0.99
CA LEU A 91 -5.42 -1.48 0.32
C LEU A 91 -4.81 -2.47 1.32
N LEU A 92 -4.00 -2.00 2.26
CA LEU A 92 -3.38 -2.84 3.29
C LEU A 92 -4.39 -3.50 4.24
N ALA A 93 -5.58 -2.89 4.41
CA ALA A 93 -6.66 -3.46 5.22
C ALA A 93 -7.48 -4.52 4.48
N SER A 94 -7.52 -4.44 3.13
CA SER A 94 -8.47 -5.17 2.27
C SER A 94 -7.84 -6.33 1.53
N LEU A 95 -6.62 -6.15 1.02
CA LEU A 95 -5.99 -7.18 0.19
C LEU A 95 -5.39 -8.28 1.07
N ASP A 96 -5.83 -9.51 0.88
CA ASP A 96 -5.40 -10.67 1.67
C ASP A 96 -4.04 -11.25 1.20
N LYS A 97 -3.40 -10.61 0.22
CA LYS A 97 -2.10 -11.01 -0.30
C LYS A 97 -0.98 -10.11 0.21
N PRO A 98 0.18 -10.66 0.59
CA PRO A 98 1.37 -9.88 0.82
C PRO A 98 1.73 -9.10 -0.43
N HIS A 99 1.90 -7.78 -0.30
CA HIS A 99 2.20 -6.94 -1.44
C HIS A 99 3.13 -5.79 -1.06
N GLY A 100 4.13 -5.55 -1.90
CA GLY A 100 4.94 -4.35 -1.87
C GLY A 100 4.18 -3.16 -2.47
N ILE A 101 4.69 -1.96 -2.24
CA ILE A 101 4.10 -0.72 -2.77
C ILE A 101 5.22 0.20 -3.23
N LEU A 102 5.02 0.88 -4.37
CA LEU A 102 5.92 1.94 -4.80
C LEU A 102 5.67 3.21 -3.97
N ALA A 103 6.61 3.55 -3.10
CA ALA A 103 6.48 4.60 -2.10
C ALA A 103 7.38 5.81 -2.41
N LYS A 104 6.98 6.99 -1.92
CA LYS A 104 7.80 8.19 -2.05
C LYS A 104 9.04 8.11 -1.14
N GLU A 105 10.23 8.53 -1.63
CA GLU A 105 11.51 8.45 -0.93
C GLU A 105 11.47 9.10 0.46
N GLU A 106 10.74 10.20 0.63
CA GLU A 106 10.69 10.88 1.93
C GLU A 106 10.13 10.03 3.06
N LEU A 107 9.32 9.01 2.74
CA LEU A 107 8.81 8.07 3.74
C LEU A 107 9.93 7.18 4.32
N GLU A 108 11.03 7.00 3.58
CA GLU A 108 12.20 6.29 4.09
C GLU A 108 12.87 6.98 5.29
N LYS A 109 12.66 8.29 5.43
CA LYS A 109 13.21 9.09 6.53
C LYS A 109 12.39 9.00 7.83
N ILE A 110 11.19 8.40 7.78
CA ILE A 110 10.31 8.29 8.95
C ILE A 110 10.70 7.05 9.78
N PRO A 111 11.20 7.22 11.01
CA PRO A 111 11.60 6.11 11.86
C PRO A 111 10.46 5.12 12.12
N LEU A 112 10.78 3.85 12.27
CA LEU A 112 9.89 2.71 12.45
C LEU A 112 9.01 2.44 11.21
N LEU A 113 8.38 3.45 10.60
CA LEU A 113 7.57 3.29 9.41
C LEU A 113 8.39 2.71 8.26
N ASN A 114 9.57 3.30 7.98
CA ASN A 114 10.48 2.82 6.93
C ASN A 114 10.87 1.35 7.09
N ARG A 115 11.05 0.91 8.33
CA ARG A 115 11.46 -0.48 8.64
C ARG A 115 10.32 -1.46 8.35
N TRP A 116 9.08 -1.14 8.76
CA TRP A 116 7.89 -1.91 8.41
C TRP A 116 7.65 -1.92 6.90
N MET A 117 7.84 -0.78 6.22
CA MET A 117 7.70 -0.69 4.77
C MET A 117 8.73 -1.57 4.05
N LYS A 118 9.98 -1.63 4.52
CA LYS A 118 11.00 -2.53 3.96
C LYS A 118 10.64 -4.00 4.13
N LEU A 119 10.14 -4.40 5.29
CA LEU A 119 9.64 -5.76 5.54
C LEU A 119 8.45 -6.12 4.65
N LEU A 120 7.56 -5.17 4.40
CA LEU A 120 6.43 -5.35 3.47
C LEU A 120 6.90 -5.55 2.02
N GLY A 121 8.08 -5.05 1.66
CA GLY A 121 8.61 -5.05 0.30
C GLY A 121 8.29 -3.77 -0.46
N CYS A 122 8.15 -2.64 0.24
CA CYS A 122 8.02 -1.35 -0.42
C CYS A 122 9.33 -0.93 -1.10
N VAL A 123 9.20 -0.34 -2.27
CA VAL A 123 10.30 0.27 -3.02
C VAL A 123 10.18 1.78 -2.95
N PHE A 124 11.23 2.45 -2.51
CA PHE A 124 11.25 3.91 -2.39
C PHE A 124 11.75 4.54 -3.70
N VAL A 125 11.07 5.58 -4.15
CA VAL A 125 11.38 6.24 -5.42
C VAL A 125 11.42 7.75 -5.29
N GLN A 126 12.46 8.34 -5.87
CA GLN A 126 12.53 9.77 -6.15
C GLN A 126 11.85 10.03 -7.50
N ARG A 127 10.65 10.60 -7.45
CA ARG A 127 9.75 10.69 -8.63
C ARG A 127 10.23 11.64 -9.71
N ASP A 128 11.07 12.60 -9.34
CA ASP A 128 11.62 13.62 -10.25
C ASP A 128 12.92 13.17 -10.95
N ASP A 129 13.45 11.99 -10.60
CA ASP A 129 14.60 11.35 -11.24
C ASP A 129 14.13 10.14 -12.07
N LEU A 130 14.27 10.27 -13.40
CA LEU A 130 13.91 9.19 -14.33
C LEU A 130 14.75 7.93 -14.10
N ARG A 131 16.03 8.07 -13.80
CA ARG A 131 16.93 6.93 -13.54
C ARG A 131 16.57 6.22 -12.24
N ALA A 132 16.24 6.99 -11.20
CA ALA A 132 15.73 6.43 -9.93
C ALA A 132 14.40 5.71 -10.15
N SER A 133 13.50 6.28 -10.96
CA SER A 133 12.22 5.65 -11.30
C SER A 133 12.42 4.32 -12.04
N VAL A 134 13.36 4.25 -13.00
CA VAL A 134 13.67 3.00 -13.71
C VAL A 134 14.26 1.95 -12.77
N ARG A 135 15.16 2.33 -11.86
CA ARG A 135 15.71 1.42 -10.83
C ARG A 135 14.59 0.87 -9.94
N ALA A 136 13.75 1.75 -9.41
CA ALA A 136 12.62 1.37 -8.55
C ALA A 136 11.65 0.39 -9.24
N LEU A 137 11.38 0.57 -10.53
CA LEU A 137 10.57 -0.38 -11.32
C LEU A 137 11.27 -1.72 -11.52
N ASN A 138 12.60 -1.76 -11.66
CA ASN A 138 13.35 -3.01 -11.71
C ASN A 138 13.33 -3.73 -10.36
N ASP A 139 13.50 -3.01 -9.25
CA ASP A 139 13.41 -3.57 -7.91
C ASP A 139 12.01 -4.14 -7.63
N ALA A 140 10.97 -3.41 -8.02
CA ALA A 140 9.59 -3.89 -7.94
C ALA A 140 9.35 -5.14 -8.83
N THR A 141 9.98 -5.21 -10.01
CA THR A 141 9.94 -6.38 -10.88
C THR A 141 10.53 -7.61 -10.17
N ALA A 142 11.72 -7.47 -9.57
CA ALA A 142 12.37 -8.55 -8.82
C ALA A 142 11.50 -9.04 -7.63
N ILE A 143 10.77 -8.15 -6.97
CA ILE A 143 9.82 -8.51 -5.91
C ILE A 143 8.68 -9.38 -6.48
N VAL A 144 8.12 -9.03 -7.64
CA VAL A 144 7.07 -9.82 -8.26
C VAL A 144 7.59 -11.16 -8.75
N GLU A 145 8.80 -11.21 -9.33
CA GLU A 145 9.49 -12.45 -9.73
C GLU A 145 9.75 -13.38 -8.53
N SER A 146 9.94 -12.83 -7.33
CA SER A 146 10.06 -13.64 -6.10
C SER A 146 8.73 -14.22 -5.58
N GLY A 147 7.61 -13.98 -6.28
CA GLY A 147 6.28 -14.48 -5.90
C GLY A 147 5.46 -13.55 -5.02
N LYS A 148 5.94 -12.34 -4.71
CA LYS A 148 5.21 -11.35 -3.92
C LYS A 148 4.46 -10.38 -4.82
N SER A 149 3.18 -10.13 -4.53
CA SER A 149 2.38 -9.15 -5.27
C SER A 149 2.88 -7.72 -5.07
N PHE A 150 2.52 -6.82 -5.96
CA PHE A 150 2.96 -5.43 -5.90
C PHE A 150 1.84 -4.47 -6.28
N VAL A 151 1.70 -3.37 -5.52
CA VAL A 151 0.74 -2.30 -5.79
C VAL A 151 1.45 -1.14 -6.48
N ILE A 152 0.87 -0.65 -7.56
CA ILE A 152 1.35 0.52 -8.26
C ILE A 152 0.20 1.48 -8.57
N PHE A 153 0.48 2.76 -8.46
CA PHE A 153 -0.40 3.84 -8.90
C PHE A 153 0.20 4.45 -10.15
N PRO A 154 -0.31 4.13 -11.34
CA PRO A 154 0.33 4.52 -12.61
C PRO A 154 0.32 6.03 -12.86
N GLU A 155 -0.52 6.79 -12.16
CA GLU A 155 -0.52 8.25 -12.18
C GLU A 155 0.79 8.86 -11.63
N GLY A 156 1.50 8.13 -10.76
CA GLY A 156 2.72 8.58 -10.11
C GLY A 156 2.53 9.70 -9.07
N THR A 157 1.33 10.25 -8.96
CA THR A 157 0.94 11.27 -7.96
C THR A 157 -0.55 11.15 -7.67
N ARG A 158 -1.03 11.80 -6.60
CA ARG A 158 -2.45 11.80 -6.27
C ARG A 158 -3.22 12.73 -7.21
N TYR A 159 -4.23 12.18 -7.87
CA TYR A 159 -5.15 12.96 -8.71
C TYR A 159 -6.06 13.84 -7.85
N LYS A 160 -6.13 15.13 -8.18
CA LYS A 160 -6.87 16.15 -7.41
C LYS A 160 -8.17 16.60 -8.07
N GLY A 161 -8.49 16.04 -9.25
CA GLY A 161 -9.71 16.37 -10.00
C GLY A 161 -10.99 15.78 -9.39
N GLU A 162 -12.05 15.77 -10.19
CA GLU A 162 -13.39 15.33 -9.79
C GLU A 162 -13.43 13.89 -9.28
N GLU A 163 -14.41 13.55 -8.43
CA GLU A 163 -14.60 12.19 -7.93
C GLU A 163 -14.94 11.26 -9.10
N GLY A 164 -14.42 10.03 -9.06
CA GLY A 164 -14.51 9.07 -10.16
C GLY A 164 -13.51 9.28 -11.30
N GLY A 165 -12.82 10.42 -11.36
CA GLY A 165 -11.74 10.66 -12.31
C GLY A 165 -10.41 10.04 -11.88
N ALA A 166 -9.52 9.82 -12.85
CA ALA A 166 -8.14 9.39 -12.65
C ALA A 166 -7.19 10.32 -13.42
N GLY A 167 -5.94 10.41 -12.98
CA GLY A 167 -4.89 11.09 -13.70
C GLY A 167 -4.42 10.30 -14.92
N GLU A 168 -3.51 10.88 -15.69
CA GLU A 168 -2.88 10.20 -16.82
C GLU A 168 -2.04 9.01 -16.32
N PHE A 169 -2.28 7.84 -16.89
CA PHE A 169 -1.55 6.62 -16.58
C PHE A 169 -0.25 6.55 -17.35
N LYS A 170 0.86 6.51 -16.65
CA LYS A 170 2.20 6.38 -17.23
C LYS A 170 2.42 4.94 -17.69
N ALA A 171 2.62 4.74 -18.99
CA ALA A 171 2.85 3.41 -19.56
C ALA A 171 4.01 2.65 -18.91
N GLY A 172 5.04 3.37 -18.42
CA GLY A 172 6.17 2.77 -17.70
C GLY A 172 5.78 1.98 -16.45
N ALA A 173 4.67 2.32 -15.80
CA ALA A 173 4.17 1.61 -14.63
C ALA A 173 3.83 0.13 -14.92
N PHE A 174 3.33 -0.15 -16.11
CA PHE A 174 2.92 -1.51 -16.52
C PHE A 174 4.10 -2.42 -16.88
N ARG A 175 5.34 -1.89 -16.96
CA ARG A 175 6.54 -2.70 -17.25
C ARG A 175 6.75 -3.85 -16.28
N ILE A 176 6.33 -3.69 -15.01
CA ILE A 176 6.42 -4.75 -14.00
C ILE A 176 5.62 -5.98 -14.50
N ALA A 177 4.35 -5.78 -14.82
CA ALA A 177 3.48 -6.88 -15.31
C ALA A 177 3.95 -7.45 -16.63
N VAL A 178 4.38 -6.60 -17.58
CA VAL A 178 4.88 -7.05 -18.89
C VAL A 178 6.14 -7.92 -18.76
N LYS A 179 7.07 -7.53 -17.87
CA LYS A 179 8.32 -8.29 -17.68
C LYS A 179 8.11 -9.61 -16.95
N THR A 180 7.23 -9.63 -15.95
CA THR A 180 7.01 -10.80 -15.09
C THR A 180 5.94 -11.74 -15.60
N GLY A 181 5.09 -11.30 -16.54
CA GLY A 181 3.89 -12.02 -16.95
C GLY A 181 2.82 -12.12 -15.84
N ALA A 182 2.99 -11.38 -14.74
CA ALA A 182 2.06 -11.42 -13.63
C ALA A 182 0.70 -10.82 -14.01
N PRO A 183 -0.42 -11.39 -13.55
CA PRO A 183 -1.75 -10.84 -13.77
C PRO A 183 -1.85 -9.41 -13.25
N VAL A 184 -2.47 -8.54 -14.06
CA VAL A 184 -2.82 -7.19 -13.64
C VAL A 184 -4.22 -7.22 -13.02
N VAL A 185 -4.32 -6.76 -11.78
CA VAL A 185 -5.60 -6.64 -11.05
C VAL A 185 -5.91 -5.16 -10.89
N PRO A 186 -6.83 -4.60 -11.68
CA PRO A 186 -7.25 -3.21 -11.50
C PRO A 186 -8.00 -3.05 -10.17
N VAL A 187 -7.75 -1.93 -9.49
CA VAL A 187 -8.39 -1.60 -8.22
C VAL A 187 -8.95 -0.19 -8.30
N ALA A 188 -10.26 -0.04 -8.26
CA ALA A 188 -10.91 1.26 -8.21
C ALA A 188 -11.17 1.66 -6.75
N ILE A 189 -10.65 2.83 -6.35
CA ILE A 189 -10.86 3.40 -5.01
C ILE A 189 -11.69 4.67 -5.16
N THR A 190 -12.85 4.72 -4.48
CA THR A 190 -13.73 5.88 -4.47
C THR A 190 -13.98 6.36 -3.04
N GLY A 191 -14.30 7.64 -2.86
CA GLY A 191 -14.57 8.24 -1.55
C GLY A 191 -13.33 8.53 -0.69
N ALA A 192 -12.14 8.01 -1.03
CA ALA A 192 -10.95 8.13 -0.21
C ALA A 192 -10.50 9.58 0.03
N ARG A 193 -10.68 10.46 -0.96
CA ARG A 193 -10.30 11.87 -0.85
C ARG A 193 -11.16 12.64 0.15
N ALA A 194 -12.42 12.27 0.29
CA ALA A 194 -13.33 12.89 1.24
C ALA A 194 -12.91 12.61 2.70
N LEU A 195 -12.17 11.53 2.95
CA LEU A 195 -11.73 11.14 4.28
C LEU A 195 -10.74 12.12 4.92
N PHE A 196 -9.80 12.63 4.16
CA PHE A 196 -8.71 13.45 4.66
C PHE A 196 -8.69 14.84 4.03
N GLU A 197 -8.69 14.92 2.72
CA GLU A 197 -8.47 16.14 1.97
C GLU A 197 -9.71 17.07 1.99
N ASN A 198 -10.93 16.52 2.01
CA ASN A 198 -12.18 17.28 1.92
C ASN A 198 -12.96 17.38 3.25
N ASN A 199 -12.42 16.92 4.38
CA ASN A 199 -13.02 17.03 5.71
C ASN A 199 -14.44 16.45 5.87
N ALA A 200 -14.88 15.53 5.01
CA ALA A 200 -16.19 14.88 5.10
C ALA A 200 -16.10 13.51 5.80
N VAL A 201 -17.12 13.13 6.54
CA VAL A 201 -17.32 11.75 6.99
C VAL A 201 -17.84 10.96 5.78
N SER A 202 -17.15 9.89 5.38
CA SER A 202 -17.46 9.27 4.11
C SER A 202 -17.33 7.76 4.15
N TYR A 203 -18.19 7.13 3.38
CA TYR A 203 -18.04 5.76 2.94
C TYR A 203 -17.00 5.69 1.84
N THR A 204 -16.16 4.69 1.90
CA THR A 204 -15.16 4.42 0.87
C THR A 204 -15.44 3.05 0.27
N HIS A 205 -15.42 2.97 -1.05
CA HIS A 205 -15.57 1.72 -1.79
C HIS A 205 -14.25 1.36 -2.47
N LEU A 206 -13.92 0.09 -2.41
CA LEU A 206 -12.83 -0.52 -3.15
C LEU A 206 -13.43 -1.63 -4.02
N THR A 207 -13.31 -1.49 -5.32
CA THR A 207 -13.84 -2.45 -6.29
C THR A 207 -12.71 -3.08 -7.06
N LEU A 208 -12.74 -4.40 -7.15
CA LEU A 208 -11.89 -5.22 -7.98
C LEU A 208 -12.72 -5.70 -9.19
N PRO A 209 -12.10 -6.06 -10.30
CA PRO A 209 -12.83 -6.45 -11.50
C PRO A 209 -13.70 -7.69 -11.25
N THR A 210 -14.88 -7.67 -11.86
CA THR A 210 -15.80 -8.84 -11.92
C THR A 210 -15.32 -9.82 -12.97
#